data_54ed0946f72cce3804176a61600cb260
#
_entry.id   54ed0946f72cce3804176a61600cb260
#
_cell.length_a   1.000
_cell.length_b   1.000
_cell.length_c   1.000
_cell.angle_alpha   90.00
_cell.angle_beta   90.00
_cell.angle_gamma   90.00
#
_symmetry.space_group_name_H-M   'P 1'
#
loop_
_entity.id
_entity.type
_entity.pdbx_description
1 polymer ?
#
loop_
_entity_poly.entity_id
_entity_poly.type
_entity_poly.pdbx_seq_one_letter_code
_entity_poly.pdbx_strand_id
1 'polypeptide(L)'
;MATDTLEPTELRTTVPALDDAAATEAIELMQERLAALIDLQLTLKHVHWNVVGMNFIAVHEMLDPQVDAVREMTDQVAERIATMGGEPKGTPGAVTRIRSWDDYPLNRAPTVQHLVELDKVYDGVASGHRRAVARLCELDPVSEDLFIGHLAQLELFQWFVRAHLKDSDGDIMHLSIIHISEPTRPT
;
A
#
# COMPACT_ATOMS: atom_id res chain seq x y z
N MET A 1 18.59 16.17 -30.72
CA MET A 1 17.96 16.70 -29.51
C MET A 1 18.85 16.30 -28.33
N ALA A 2 19.55 17.27 -27.74
CA ALA A 2 20.39 17.01 -26.58
C ALA A 2 19.45 16.71 -25.40
N THR A 3 19.54 15.51 -24.87
CA THR A 3 18.98 15.18 -23.55
C THR A 3 19.87 15.89 -22.53
N ASP A 4 19.39 17.01 -22.03
CA ASP A 4 19.98 17.69 -20.88
C ASP A 4 19.80 16.74 -19.69
N THR A 5 20.79 15.89 -19.46
CA THR A 5 20.89 15.09 -18.25
C THR A 5 21.36 16.04 -17.16
N LEU A 6 20.38 16.62 -16.44
CA LEU A 6 20.68 17.32 -15.20
C LEU A 6 21.47 16.35 -14.31
N GLU A 7 22.70 16.72 -14.00
CA GLU A 7 23.51 15.98 -13.02
C GLU A 7 22.73 15.87 -11.70
N PRO A 8 22.76 14.71 -11.04
CA PRO A 8 22.10 14.56 -9.74
C PRO A 8 22.66 15.61 -8.78
N THR A 9 21.83 16.57 -8.43
CA THR A 9 22.20 17.55 -7.39
C THR A 9 22.33 16.78 -6.08
N GLU A 10 23.48 16.91 -5.43
CA GLU A 10 23.71 16.35 -4.08
C GLU A 10 22.58 16.84 -3.16
N LEU A 11 21.88 15.91 -2.50
CA LEU A 11 20.79 16.26 -1.60
C LEU A 11 21.34 17.13 -0.46
N ARG A 12 20.72 18.27 -0.23
CA ARG A 12 20.88 19.07 0.97
C ARG A 12 19.56 19.15 1.70
N THR A 13 19.53 18.60 2.91
CA THR A 13 18.32 18.66 3.71
C THR A 13 17.91 20.11 4.02
N THR A 14 16.61 20.39 3.94
CA THR A 14 16.03 21.67 4.35
C THR A 14 15.55 21.66 5.81
N VAL A 15 15.61 20.50 6.47
CA VAL A 15 15.20 20.34 7.87
C VAL A 15 16.36 20.76 8.79
N PRO A 16 16.14 21.73 9.70
CA PRO A 16 17.18 22.16 10.64
C PRO A 16 17.68 21.02 11.52
N ALA A 17 18.99 20.93 11.70
CA ALA A 17 19.68 19.97 12.55
C ALA A 17 19.51 18.49 12.15
N LEU A 18 19.00 18.19 10.96
CA LEU A 18 19.02 16.87 10.39
C LEU A 18 20.27 16.70 9.52
N ASP A 19 20.98 15.60 9.70
CA ASP A 19 22.16 15.25 8.90
C ASP A 19 21.75 14.87 7.46
N ASP A 20 22.55 15.31 6.46
CA ASP A 20 22.23 15.08 5.03
C ASP A 20 22.23 13.59 4.67
N ALA A 21 23.08 12.76 5.28
CA ALA A 21 23.12 11.33 5.04
C ALA A 21 21.89 10.64 5.66
N ALA A 22 21.49 11.03 6.87
CA ALA A 22 20.27 10.55 7.50
C ALA A 22 19.03 10.95 6.70
N ALA A 23 18.98 12.19 6.21
CA ALA A 23 17.90 12.68 5.35
C ALA A 23 17.80 11.87 4.04
N THR A 24 18.95 11.60 3.40
CA THR A 24 19.00 10.82 2.16
C THR A 24 18.44 9.42 2.35
N GLU A 25 18.87 8.70 3.38
CA GLU A 25 18.40 7.35 3.68
C GLU A 25 16.90 7.35 4.05
N ALA A 26 16.44 8.30 4.84
CA ALA A 26 15.03 8.43 5.20
C ALA A 26 14.16 8.70 3.95
N ILE A 27 14.61 9.55 3.03
CA ILE A 27 13.91 9.84 1.77
C ILE A 27 13.81 8.58 0.89
N GLU A 28 14.87 7.77 0.79
CA GLU A 28 14.85 6.51 0.02
C GLU A 28 13.82 5.52 0.58
N LEU A 29 13.79 5.34 1.90
CA LEU A 29 12.81 4.51 2.58
C LEU A 29 11.38 5.01 2.34
N MET A 30 11.16 6.32 2.50
CA MET A 30 9.86 6.93 2.28
C MET A 30 9.42 6.85 0.82
N GLN A 31 10.34 6.95 -0.14
CA GLN A 31 10.01 6.84 -1.57
C GLN A 31 9.49 5.44 -1.92
N GLU A 32 10.05 4.39 -1.34
CA GLU A 32 9.53 3.03 -1.52
C GLU A 32 8.12 2.89 -0.93
N ARG A 33 7.87 3.49 0.23
CA ARG A 33 6.55 3.46 0.87
C ARG A 33 5.53 4.33 0.13
N LEU A 34 5.95 5.46 -0.44
CA LEU A 34 5.12 6.29 -1.31
C LEU A 34 4.60 5.47 -2.50
N ALA A 35 5.47 4.73 -3.18
CA ALA A 35 5.07 3.86 -4.29
C ALA A 35 4.09 2.78 -3.82
N ALA A 36 4.29 2.19 -2.64
CA ALA A 36 3.39 1.18 -2.09
C ALA A 36 2.00 1.74 -1.72
N LEU A 37 1.93 2.96 -1.20
CA LEU A 37 0.64 3.62 -0.89
C LEU A 37 -0.12 4.00 -2.16
N ILE A 38 0.57 4.50 -3.20
CA ILE A 38 -0.04 4.80 -4.51
C ILE A 38 -0.61 3.51 -5.12
N ASP A 39 0.14 2.42 -5.11
CA ASP A 39 -0.30 1.12 -5.63
C ASP A 39 -1.49 0.57 -4.82
N LEU A 40 -1.45 0.67 -3.49
CA LEU A 40 -2.56 0.27 -2.62
C LEU A 40 -3.84 1.06 -2.92
N GLN A 41 -3.75 2.39 -3.07
CA GLN A 41 -4.89 3.23 -3.41
C GLN A 41 -5.56 2.77 -4.70
N LEU A 42 -4.77 2.51 -5.75
CA LEU A 42 -5.27 2.04 -7.04
C LEU A 42 -5.86 0.63 -6.93
N THR A 43 -5.22 -0.26 -6.18
CA THR A 43 -5.70 -1.61 -5.91
C THR A 43 -7.03 -1.61 -5.18
N LEU A 44 -7.20 -0.79 -4.15
CA LEU A 44 -8.48 -0.66 -3.42
C LEU A 44 -9.61 -0.21 -4.34
N LYS A 45 -9.36 0.78 -5.22
CA LYS A 45 -10.36 1.22 -6.21
C LYS A 45 -10.62 0.17 -7.28
N HIS A 46 -9.60 -0.57 -7.71
CA HIS A 46 -9.80 -1.70 -8.62
C HIS A 46 -10.72 -2.76 -8.01
N VAL A 47 -10.52 -3.13 -6.75
CA VAL A 47 -11.41 -4.05 -6.02
C VAL A 47 -12.81 -3.47 -5.88
N HIS A 48 -12.94 -2.22 -5.45
CA HIS A 48 -14.22 -1.52 -5.32
C HIS A 48 -15.07 -1.59 -6.59
N TRP A 49 -14.47 -1.49 -7.78
CA TRP A 49 -15.18 -1.59 -9.07
C TRP A 49 -15.46 -3.03 -9.51
N ASN A 50 -14.72 -4.02 -9.03
CA ASN A 50 -14.73 -5.38 -9.57
C ASN A 50 -15.32 -6.42 -8.63
N VAL A 51 -15.57 -6.07 -7.36
CA VAL A 51 -16.20 -6.97 -6.39
C VAL A 51 -17.65 -7.25 -6.75
N VAL A 52 -18.10 -8.51 -6.63
CA VAL A 52 -19.47 -8.94 -6.90
C VAL A 52 -19.95 -10.01 -5.90
N GLY A 53 -21.25 -10.27 -5.88
CA GLY A 53 -21.85 -11.38 -5.13
C GLY A 53 -22.38 -10.99 -3.75
N MET A 54 -22.45 -11.96 -2.84
CA MET A 54 -22.95 -11.72 -1.47
C MET A 54 -22.07 -10.72 -0.73
N ASN A 55 -22.70 -9.88 0.08
CA ASN A 55 -22.04 -8.80 0.82
C ASN A 55 -21.36 -7.73 -0.06
N PHE A 56 -21.71 -7.68 -1.37
CA PHE A 56 -21.15 -6.70 -2.30
C PHE A 56 -21.17 -5.28 -1.73
N ILE A 57 -22.34 -4.77 -1.31
CA ILE A 57 -22.49 -3.40 -0.81
C ILE A 57 -21.60 -3.15 0.40
N ALA A 58 -21.57 -4.07 1.36
CA ALA A 58 -20.76 -3.91 2.56
C ALA A 58 -19.27 -3.77 2.23
N VAL A 59 -18.73 -4.60 1.34
CA VAL A 59 -17.32 -4.54 0.92
C VAL A 59 -17.06 -3.33 0.05
N HIS A 60 -17.93 -3.03 -0.91
CA HIS A 60 -17.83 -1.88 -1.80
C HIS A 60 -17.75 -0.56 -1.00
N GLU A 61 -18.67 -0.34 -0.05
CA GLU A 61 -18.71 0.86 0.78
C GLU A 61 -17.58 0.89 1.83
N MET A 62 -17.14 -0.25 2.34
CA MET A 62 -16.01 -0.35 3.25
C MET A 62 -14.71 0.18 2.65
N LEU A 63 -14.53 0.01 1.33
CA LEU A 63 -13.28 0.37 0.66
C LEU A 63 -13.13 1.88 0.41
N ASP A 64 -14.21 2.65 0.24
CA ASP A 64 -14.14 4.08 -0.06
C ASP A 64 -13.40 4.88 1.02
N PRO A 65 -13.73 4.78 2.32
CA PRO A 65 -12.97 5.49 3.35
C PRO A 65 -11.52 5.01 3.47
N GLN A 66 -11.23 3.76 3.10
CA GLN A 66 -9.86 3.26 3.07
C GLN A 66 -9.05 3.90 1.93
N VAL A 67 -9.67 4.06 0.75
CA VAL A 67 -9.06 4.80 -0.39
C VAL A 67 -8.74 6.23 0.00
N ASP A 68 -9.67 6.93 0.65
CA ASP A 68 -9.47 8.32 1.05
C ASP A 68 -8.35 8.45 2.08
N ALA A 69 -8.30 7.56 3.07
CA ALA A 69 -7.24 7.55 4.07
C ALA A 69 -5.86 7.23 3.46
N VAL A 70 -5.77 6.26 2.54
CA VAL A 70 -4.51 5.92 1.86
C VAL A 70 -4.06 7.04 0.94
N ARG A 71 -5.00 7.79 0.31
CA ARG A 71 -4.68 8.99 -0.45
C ARG A 71 -4.04 10.07 0.42
N GLU A 72 -4.61 10.32 1.59
CA GLU A 72 -4.07 11.27 2.58
C GLU A 72 -2.67 10.83 3.04
N MET A 73 -2.46 9.57 3.37
CA MET A 73 -1.14 9.03 3.71
C MET A 73 -0.13 9.24 2.57
N THR A 74 -0.57 9.04 1.32
CA THR A 74 0.27 9.25 0.12
C THR A 74 0.75 10.69 0.04
N ASP A 75 -0.14 11.64 0.24
CA ASP A 75 0.16 13.07 0.20
C ASP A 75 1.13 13.46 1.32
N GLN A 76 0.85 13.03 2.55
CA GLN A 76 1.70 13.27 3.71
C GLN A 76 3.12 12.75 3.52
N VAL A 77 3.30 11.55 2.95
CA VAL A 77 4.64 10.99 2.67
C VAL A 77 5.34 11.79 1.58
N ALA A 78 4.63 12.16 0.50
CA ALA A 78 5.19 12.96 -0.57
C ALA A 78 5.63 14.35 -0.06
N GLU A 79 4.79 15.02 0.74
CA GLU A 79 5.13 16.31 1.35
C GLU A 79 6.29 16.19 2.35
N ARG A 80 6.38 15.09 3.11
CA ARG A 80 7.52 14.85 4.01
C ARG A 80 8.82 14.70 3.23
N ILE A 81 8.84 13.95 2.13
CA ILE A 81 9.99 13.83 1.23
C ILE A 81 10.40 15.22 0.72
N ALA A 82 9.44 16.02 0.22
CA ALA A 82 9.69 17.37 -0.27
C ALA A 82 10.19 18.31 0.84
N THR A 83 9.61 18.25 2.04
CA THR A 83 10.05 19.02 3.22
C THR A 83 11.51 18.71 3.61
N MET A 84 11.97 17.50 3.37
CA MET A 84 13.35 17.09 3.64
C MET A 84 14.34 17.48 2.54
N GLY A 85 13.85 18.09 1.44
CA GLY A 85 14.67 18.51 0.28
C GLY A 85 14.72 17.45 -0.83
N GLY A 86 13.97 16.35 -0.70
CA GLY A 86 13.87 15.30 -1.72
C GLY A 86 12.84 15.60 -2.80
N GLU A 87 12.84 14.76 -3.83
CA GLU A 87 11.89 14.83 -4.95
C GLU A 87 10.94 13.63 -4.91
N PRO A 88 9.67 13.76 -4.48
CA PRO A 88 8.72 12.65 -4.45
C PRO A 88 8.37 12.17 -5.86
N LYS A 89 8.59 10.89 -6.13
CA LYS A 89 8.37 10.25 -7.43
C LYS A 89 7.08 9.45 -7.43
N GLY A 90 5.96 10.11 -7.77
CA GLY A 90 4.61 9.53 -7.72
C GLY A 90 3.94 9.29 -9.09
N THR A 91 4.65 9.46 -10.22
CA THR A 91 4.06 9.17 -11.54
C THR A 91 3.88 7.66 -11.76
N PRO A 92 2.90 7.21 -12.58
CA PRO A 92 2.68 5.78 -12.83
C PRO A 92 3.94 5.03 -13.28
N GLY A 93 4.74 5.64 -14.16
CA GLY A 93 6.01 5.06 -14.60
C GLY A 93 7.06 4.96 -13.51
N ALA A 94 7.10 5.89 -12.55
CA ALA A 94 7.98 5.81 -11.39
C ALA A 94 7.54 4.71 -10.44
N VAL A 95 6.25 4.64 -10.11
CA VAL A 95 5.67 3.57 -9.26
C VAL A 95 6.00 2.20 -9.84
N THR A 96 5.79 1.99 -11.14
CA THR A 96 6.11 0.72 -11.80
C THR A 96 7.60 0.34 -11.72
N ARG A 97 8.51 1.31 -11.75
CA ARG A 97 9.96 1.03 -11.62
C ARG A 97 10.41 0.75 -10.19
N ILE A 98 9.78 1.38 -9.21
CA ILE A 98 10.12 1.22 -7.78
C ILE A 98 9.52 -0.05 -7.22
N ARG A 99 8.38 -0.45 -7.72
CA ARG A 99 7.60 -1.58 -7.29
C ARG A 99 8.38 -2.90 -7.45
N SER A 100 8.47 -3.68 -6.38
CA SER A 100 9.15 -4.98 -6.31
C SER A 100 8.19 -6.15 -6.00
N TRP A 101 6.89 -5.93 -6.06
CA TRP A 101 5.83 -6.91 -5.83
C TRP A 101 4.96 -7.09 -7.08
N ASP A 102 4.24 -8.20 -7.14
CA ASP A 102 3.40 -8.57 -8.27
C ASP A 102 2.14 -7.71 -8.39
N ASP A 103 1.55 -7.70 -9.59
CA ASP A 103 0.25 -7.08 -9.83
C ASP A 103 -0.87 -7.77 -9.03
N TYR A 104 -1.92 -7.01 -8.72
CA TYR A 104 -3.11 -7.57 -8.13
C TYR A 104 -3.77 -8.57 -9.10
N PRO A 105 -4.01 -9.85 -8.67
CA PRO A 105 -4.25 -10.93 -9.62
C PRO A 105 -5.70 -11.04 -10.12
N LEU A 106 -6.67 -10.36 -9.48
CA LEU A 106 -8.09 -10.53 -9.75
C LEU A 106 -8.68 -9.34 -10.52
N ASN A 107 -9.56 -9.66 -11.47
CA ASN A 107 -10.51 -8.72 -12.06
C ASN A 107 -11.89 -8.88 -11.38
N ARG A 108 -12.99 -9.02 -12.13
CA ARG A 108 -14.32 -9.26 -11.53
C ARG A 108 -14.35 -10.60 -10.81
N ALA A 109 -14.53 -10.57 -9.49
CA ALA A 109 -14.52 -11.76 -8.64
C ALA A 109 -15.46 -11.62 -7.43
N PRO A 110 -15.85 -12.75 -6.79
CA PRO A 110 -16.61 -12.74 -5.55
C PRO A 110 -15.89 -12.03 -4.40
N THR A 111 -16.67 -11.45 -3.50
CA THR A 111 -16.19 -10.71 -2.32
C THR A 111 -15.10 -11.45 -1.55
N VAL A 112 -15.29 -12.73 -1.23
CA VAL A 112 -14.32 -13.54 -0.46
C VAL A 112 -12.96 -13.64 -1.16
N GLN A 113 -12.96 -13.82 -2.49
CA GLN A 113 -11.70 -13.91 -3.25
C GLN A 113 -10.93 -12.59 -3.20
N HIS A 114 -11.62 -11.46 -3.40
CA HIS A 114 -11.00 -10.14 -3.28
C HIS A 114 -10.47 -9.88 -1.87
N LEU A 115 -11.21 -10.24 -0.83
CA LEU A 115 -10.78 -10.01 0.55
C LEU A 115 -9.54 -10.85 0.91
N VAL A 116 -9.44 -12.09 0.42
CA VAL A 116 -8.23 -12.92 0.62
C VAL A 116 -7.00 -12.30 -0.06
N GLU A 117 -7.14 -11.80 -1.28
CA GLU A 117 -6.03 -11.14 -1.96
C GLU A 117 -5.69 -9.77 -1.33
N LEU A 118 -6.70 -9.00 -0.88
CA LEU A 118 -6.48 -7.75 -0.16
C LEU A 118 -5.77 -7.96 1.18
N ASP A 119 -6.06 -9.04 1.91
CA ASP A 119 -5.32 -9.35 3.16
C ASP A 119 -3.82 -9.51 2.88
N LYS A 120 -3.44 -10.17 1.79
CA LYS A 120 -2.04 -10.29 1.37
C LYS A 120 -1.41 -8.95 1.00
N VAL A 121 -2.16 -8.11 0.29
CA VAL A 121 -1.71 -6.75 -0.08
C VAL A 121 -1.46 -5.92 1.19
N TYR A 122 -2.41 -5.91 2.11
CA TYR A 122 -2.26 -5.20 3.38
C TYR A 122 -1.10 -5.74 4.22
N ASP A 123 -0.92 -7.07 4.25
CA ASP A 123 0.21 -7.68 4.95
C ASP A 123 1.56 -7.20 4.40
N GLY A 124 1.71 -7.15 3.08
CA GLY A 124 2.90 -6.64 2.42
C GLY A 124 3.16 -5.17 2.70
N VAL A 125 2.14 -4.32 2.61
CA VAL A 125 2.24 -2.88 2.86
C VAL A 125 2.55 -2.60 4.33
N ALA A 126 1.82 -3.21 5.27
CA ALA A 126 2.03 -3.04 6.71
C ALA A 126 3.43 -3.55 7.14
N SER A 127 3.84 -4.72 6.65
CA SER A 127 5.19 -5.25 6.90
C SER A 127 6.29 -4.31 6.39
N GLY A 128 6.09 -3.70 5.21
CA GLY A 128 7.00 -2.69 4.66
C GLY A 128 7.04 -1.43 5.54
N HIS A 129 5.90 -0.94 6.00
CA HIS A 129 5.82 0.20 6.92
C HIS A 129 6.50 -0.10 8.27
N ARG A 130 6.33 -1.31 8.83
CA ARG A 130 7.04 -1.71 10.06
C ARG A 130 8.54 -1.67 9.91
N ARG A 131 9.06 -2.14 8.79
CA ARG A 131 10.52 -2.05 8.53
C ARG A 131 10.97 -0.60 8.39
N ALA A 132 10.18 0.24 7.72
CA ALA A 132 10.48 1.66 7.60
C ALA A 132 10.46 2.36 8.98
N VAL A 133 9.45 2.14 9.82
CA VAL A 133 9.39 2.66 11.21
C VAL A 133 10.63 2.29 11.99
N ALA A 134 11.02 1.00 11.98
CA ALA A 134 12.19 0.54 12.73
C ALA A 134 13.50 1.24 12.31
N ARG A 135 13.63 1.63 11.05
CA ARG A 135 14.82 2.35 10.59
C ARG A 135 14.69 3.86 10.76
N LEU A 136 13.54 4.45 10.51
CA LEU A 136 13.28 5.89 10.70
C LEU A 136 13.47 6.33 12.15
N CYS A 137 13.22 5.44 13.13
CA CYS A 137 13.51 5.66 14.55
C CYS A 137 14.94 6.14 14.81
N GLU A 138 15.91 5.67 14.01
CA GLU A 138 17.32 6.05 14.15
C GLU A 138 17.69 7.27 13.30
N LEU A 139 16.89 7.60 12.28
CA LEU A 139 17.21 8.63 11.28
C LEU A 139 16.48 9.95 11.54
N ASP A 140 15.17 9.89 11.73
CA ASP A 140 14.30 11.06 11.85
C ASP A 140 13.00 10.73 12.62
N PRO A 141 12.91 11.13 13.90
CA PRO A 141 11.74 10.86 14.74
C PRO A 141 10.42 11.43 14.20
N VAL A 142 10.45 12.49 13.41
CA VAL A 142 9.23 13.10 12.83
C VAL A 142 8.68 12.22 11.72
N SER A 143 9.54 11.65 10.88
CA SER A 143 9.13 10.68 9.88
C SER A 143 8.71 9.34 10.51
N GLU A 144 9.36 8.92 11.60
CA GLU A 144 8.95 7.75 12.38
C GLU A 144 7.51 7.91 12.89
N ASP A 145 7.19 9.01 13.56
CA ASP A 145 5.85 9.29 14.12
C ASP A 145 4.77 9.27 13.04
N LEU A 146 5.03 9.91 11.90
CA LEU A 146 4.14 9.87 10.74
C LEU A 146 3.84 8.42 10.31
N PHE A 147 4.87 7.59 10.19
CA PHE A 147 4.73 6.19 9.76
C PHE A 147 4.09 5.29 10.82
N ILE A 148 4.25 5.58 12.10
CA ILE A 148 3.53 4.90 13.19
C ILE A 148 2.03 5.15 13.06
N GLY A 149 1.62 6.40 12.79
CA GLY A 149 0.22 6.74 12.54
C GLY A 149 -0.37 6.01 11.33
N HIS A 150 0.34 5.99 10.22
CA HIS A 150 -0.06 5.26 9.02
C HIS A 150 -0.20 3.76 9.29
N LEU A 151 0.78 3.16 9.96
CA LEU A 151 0.79 1.74 10.27
C LEU A 151 -0.40 1.33 11.14
N ALA A 152 -0.72 2.10 12.17
CA ALA A 152 -1.88 1.84 13.02
C ALA A 152 -3.19 1.81 12.20
N GLN A 153 -3.33 2.73 11.24
CA GLN A 153 -4.51 2.79 10.38
C GLN A 153 -4.56 1.66 9.35
N LEU A 154 -3.41 1.30 8.74
CA LEU A 154 -3.31 0.18 7.79
C LEU A 154 -3.65 -1.16 8.46
N GLU A 155 -3.19 -1.38 9.68
CA GLU A 155 -3.51 -2.57 10.48
C GLU A 155 -4.98 -2.63 10.87
N LEU A 156 -5.61 -1.50 11.16
CA LEU A 156 -7.05 -1.41 11.39
C LEU A 156 -7.84 -1.82 10.13
N PHE A 157 -7.43 -1.34 8.95
CA PHE A 157 -8.06 -1.72 7.68
C PHE A 157 -7.87 -3.20 7.37
N GLN A 158 -6.68 -3.73 7.60
CA GLN A 158 -6.42 -5.17 7.46
C GLN A 158 -7.31 -5.99 8.42
N TRP A 159 -7.50 -5.52 9.65
CA TRP A 159 -8.42 -6.18 10.58
C TRP A 159 -9.87 -6.19 10.05
N PHE A 160 -10.36 -5.12 9.42
CA PHE A 160 -11.68 -5.12 8.79
C PHE A 160 -11.78 -6.18 7.70
N VAL A 161 -10.77 -6.30 6.83
CA VAL A 161 -10.71 -7.34 5.79
C VAL A 161 -10.74 -8.74 6.42
N ARG A 162 -9.92 -9.01 7.42
CA ARG A 162 -9.84 -10.30 8.12
C ARG A 162 -11.13 -10.63 8.86
N ALA A 163 -11.82 -9.65 9.42
CA ALA A 163 -13.10 -9.85 10.10
C ALA A 163 -14.20 -10.38 9.14
N HIS A 164 -14.16 -9.99 7.88
CA HIS A 164 -15.07 -10.52 6.86
C HIS A 164 -14.71 -11.94 6.39
N LEU A 165 -13.46 -12.37 6.60
CA LEU A 165 -12.97 -13.69 6.21
C LEU A 165 -13.16 -14.76 7.29
N LYS A 166 -13.61 -14.37 8.49
CA LYS A 166 -13.90 -15.34 9.55
C LYS A 166 -15.20 -16.07 9.26
N ASP A 167 -15.19 -17.38 9.47
CA ASP A 167 -16.40 -18.20 9.46
C ASP A 167 -17.23 -18.04 10.75
N SER A 168 -18.31 -18.82 10.88
CA SER A 168 -19.17 -18.80 12.07
C SER A 168 -18.46 -19.22 13.35
N ASP A 169 -17.36 -19.95 13.24
CA ASP A 169 -16.57 -20.46 14.37
C ASP A 169 -15.40 -19.54 14.72
N GLY A 170 -15.21 -18.46 13.91
CA GLY A 170 -14.18 -17.44 14.11
C GLY A 170 -12.83 -17.77 13.48
N ASP A 171 -12.73 -18.85 12.74
CA ASP A 171 -11.54 -19.22 11.99
C ASP A 171 -11.50 -18.51 10.62
N ILE A 172 -10.29 -18.23 10.11
CA ILE A 172 -10.14 -17.61 8.78
C ILE A 172 -10.48 -18.65 7.71
N MET A 173 -11.43 -18.32 6.83
CA MET A 173 -11.79 -19.16 5.69
C MET A 173 -10.58 -19.31 4.74
N HIS A 174 -10.01 -20.50 4.67
CA HIS A 174 -9.01 -20.86 3.68
C HIS A 174 -9.67 -21.29 2.38
N LEU A 175 -9.38 -20.62 1.26
CA LEU A 175 -9.90 -20.96 -0.09
C LEU A 175 -9.43 -22.31 -0.64
N SER A 176 -8.73 -23.14 0.14
CA SER A 176 -8.24 -24.46 -0.29
C SER A 176 -9.34 -25.50 -0.53
N ILE A 177 -10.62 -25.18 -0.40
CA ILE A 177 -11.75 -26.13 -0.51
C ILE A 177 -12.75 -25.75 -1.62
N ILE A 178 -12.47 -24.83 -2.50
CA ILE A 178 -13.32 -24.67 -3.69
C ILE A 178 -12.66 -25.46 -4.85
N HIS A 179 -12.79 -26.78 -4.82
CA HIS A 179 -12.75 -27.58 -6.03
C HIS A 179 -13.99 -27.18 -6.86
N ILE A 180 -13.79 -26.32 -7.85
CA ILE A 180 -14.75 -26.18 -8.95
C ILE A 180 -14.70 -27.53 -9.68
N SER A 181 -15.65 -28.41 -9.41
CA SER A 181 -15.89 -29.58 -10.25
C SER A 181 -16.14 -29.08 -11.67
N GLU A 182 -15.24 -29.38 -12.60
CA GLU A 182 -15.46 -29.13 -14.04
C GLU A 182 -16.83 -29.70 -14.42
N PRO A 183 -17.64 -28.95 -15.19
CA PRO A 183 -18.86 -29.51 -15.74
C PRO A 183 -18.47 -30.63 -16.71
N THR A 184 -18.86 -31.86 -16.40
CA THR A 184 -18.77 -33.01 -17.30
C THR A 184 -19.51 -32.67 -18.60
N ARG A 185 -18.78 -32.62 -19.73
CA ARG A 185 -19.39 -32.52 -21.06
C ARG A 185 -20.32 -33.71 -21.27
N PRO A 186 -21.57 -33.50 -21.68
CA PRO A 186 -22.41 -34.61 -22.14
C PRO A 186 -21.85 -35.16 -23.46
N THR A 187 -21.74 -36.47 -23.51
CA THR A 187 -21.38 -37.26 -24.69
C THR A 187 -22.46 -37.22 -25.75
#